data_b591ef002228343c118063db0f716b3e
#
_entry.id   b591ef002228343c118063db0f716b3e
#
_cell.length_a   1.000
_cell.length_b   1.000
_cell.length_c   1.000
_cell.angle_alpha   90.00
_cell.angle_beta   90.00
_cell.angle_gamma   90.00
#
_symmetry.space_group_name_H-M   'P 1'
#
loop_
_entity.id
_entity.type
_entity.pdbx_description
1 polymer ?
#
loop_
_entity_poly.entity_id
_entity_poly.type
_entity_poly.pdbx_seq_one_letter_code
_entity_poly.pdbx_strand_id
1 'polypeptide(L)'
;MSELITAANIDLVIKRNNEIRDEVLEQTMKLQMNPAIMKVASRPQLALLILQGFGLIQMPIEDKFWSGAIFVKSGKIIPVLNTALPRANQHFAAWHEIYHLIFGEVSFDHFIERDNTMEEREAECFAASMLLAGVDRYFIELPEMDFVSKIFLCMSAFQAPYKAVLR
;
A
#
# COMPACT_ATOMS: atom_id res chain seq x y z
N MET A 1 -10.51 16.84 3.45
CA MET A 1 -9.39 17.80 3.69
C MET A 1 -8.38 17.11 4.59
N SER A 2 -7.18 16.85 4.11
CA SER A 2 -6.11 16.31 4.95
C SER A 2 -5.82 17.32 6.07
N GLU A 3 -5.92 16.89 7.31
CA GLU A 3 -5.62 17.72 8.49
C GLU A 3 -4.15 18.12 8.43
N LEU A 4 -3.87 19.41 8.36
CA LEU A 4 -2.50 19.91 8.29
C LEU A 4 -1.78 19.55 9.59
N ILE A 5 -0.68 18.84 9.50
CA ILE A 5 0.14 18.48 10.66
C ILE A 5 0.82 19.75 11.19
N THR A 6 0.58 20.07 12.42
CA THR A 6 1.10 21.25 13.14
C THR A 6 1.73 20.81 14.45
N ALA A 7 2.52 21.69 15.07
CA ALA A 7 3.07 21.42 16.40
C ALA A 7 1.97 21.20 17.48
N ALA A 8 0.76 21.71 17.25
CA ALA A 8 -0.34 21.57 18.21
C ALA A 8 -1.06 20.20 18.13
N ASN A 9 -1.00 19.50 16.99
CA ASN A 9 -1.70 18.23 16.79
C ASN A 9 -0.78 17.04 16.51
N ILE A 10 0.54 17.22 16.47
CA ILE A 10 1.49 16.18 16.09
C ILE A 10 1.41 14.94 16.99
N ASP A 11 1.27 15.13 18.30
CA ASP A 11 1.18 14.02 19.24
C ASP A 11 -0.09 13.19 19.04
N LEU A 12 -1.20 13.87 18.71
CA LEU A 12 -2.46 13.20 18.38
C LEU A 12 -2.34 12.43 17.06
N VAL A 13 -1.66 13.00 16.06
CA VAL A 13 -1.42 12.35 14.77
C VAL A 13 -0.54 11.10 14.95
N ILE A 14 0.54 11.21 15.74
CA ILE A 14 1.42 10.08 16.06
C ILE A 14 0.63 8.98 16.77
N LYS A 15 -0.16 9.31 17.77
CA LYS A 15 -0.99 8.34 18.50
C LYS A 15 -1.94 7.59 17.56
N ARG A 16 -2.69 8.33 16.74
CA ARG A 16 -3.60 7.74 15.74
C ARG A 16 -2.87 6.85 14.71
N ASN A 17 -1.70 7.27 14.25
CA ASN A 17 -0.90 6.45 13.33
C ASN A 17 -0.42 5.15 13.98
N ASN A 18 -0.07 5.17 15.27
CA ASN A 18 0.31 3.97 16.00
C ASN A 18 -0.88 3.01 16.18
N GLU A 19 -2.07 3.53 16.51
CA GLU A 19 -3.30 2.74 16.61
C GLU A 19 -3.63 2.05 15.28
N ILE A 20 -3.61 2.80 14.17
CA ILE A 20 -3.79 2.26 12.81
C ILE A 20 -2.75 1.18 12.51
N ARG A 21 -1.48 1.45 12.82
CA ARG A 21 -0.38 0.54 12.55
C ARG A 21 -0.58 -0.80 13.24
N ASP A 22 -0.93 -0.80 14.51
CA ASP A 22 -1.09 -2.03 15.28
C ASP A 22 -2.23 -2.90 14.72
N GLU A 23 -3.36 -2.29 14.38
CA GLU A 23 -4.51 -2.98 13.78
C GLU A 23 -4.17 -3.55 12.39
N VAL A 24 -3.59 -2.73 11.54
CA VAL A 24 -3.22 -3.13 10.17
C VAL A 24 -2.12 -4.19 10.17
N LEU A 25 -1.17 -4.12 11.11
CA LEU A 25 -0.13 -5.16 11.23
C LEU A 25 -0.73 -6.53 11.58
N GLU A 26 -1.71 -6.58 12.46
CA GLU A 26 -2.40 -7.84 12.79
C GLU A 26 -3.10 -8.43 11.56
N GLN A 27 -3.81 -7.60 10.79
CA GLN A 27 -4.46 -8.01 9.54
C GLN A 27 -3.43 -8.47 8.50
N THR A 28 -2.34 -7.73 8.35
CA THR A 28 -1.24 -8.05 7.43
C THR A 28 -0.59 -9.38 7.79
N MET A 29 -0.32 -9.63 9.06
CA MET A 29 0.26 -10.90 9.52
C MET A 29 -0.66 -12.07 9.21
N LYS A 30 -1.96 -11.97 9.47
CA LYS A 30 -2.94 -13.01 9.14
C LYS A 30 -2.91 -13.34 7.63
N LEU A 31 -2.85 -12.32 6.80
CA LEU A 31 -2.78 -12.50 5.35
C LEU A 31 -1.45 -13.12 4.92
N GLN A 32 -0.33 -12.64 5.47
CA GLN A 32 1.01 -13.17 5.15
C GLN A 32 1.20 -14.63 5.58
N MET A 33 0.52 -15.08 6.63
CA MET A 33 0.54 -16.48 7.07
C MET A 33 -0.28 -17.41 6.17
N ASN A 34 -1.05 -16.88 5.21
CA ASN A 34 -1.78 -17.70 4.26
C ASN A 34 -0.80 -18.53 3.40
N PRO A 35 -0.90 -19.88 3.37
CA PRO A 35 0.03 -20.74 2.65
C PRO A 35 0.12 -20.44 1.15
N ALA A 36 -0.95 -19.95 0.53
CA ALA A 36 -0.96 -19.55 -0.88
C ALA A 36 -0.09 -18.31 -1.12
N ILE A 37 -0.11 -17.36 -0.18
CA ILE A 37 0.69 -16.13 -0.22
C ILE A 37 2.14 -16.40 0.11
N MET A 38 2.41 -17.28 1.09
CA MET A 38 3.77 -17.64 1.48
C MET A 38 4.58 -18.29 0.35
N LYS A 39 3.92 -18.97 -0.58
CA LYS A 39 4.56 -19.62 -1.72
C LYS A 39 5.00 -18.65 -2.82
N VAL A 40 4.51 -17.43 -2.82
CA VAL A 40 4.85 -16.44 -3.84
C VAL A 40 6.08 -15.66 -3.42
N ALA A 41 7.17 -15.83 -4.16
CA ALA A 41 8.46 -15.23 -3.85
C ALA A 41 8.47 -13.69 -4.00
N SER A 42 7.66 -13.14 -4.88
CA SER A 42 7.62 -11.70 -5.16
C SER A 42 6.31 -11.07 -4.71
N ARG A 43 6.37 -10.27 -3.65
CA ARG A 43 5.21 -9.51 -3.15
C ARG A 43 4.64 -8.52 -4.16
N PRO A 44 5.45 -7.77 -4.93
CA PRO A 44 4.94 -6.92 -6.00
C PRO A 44 4.14 -7.68 -7.06
N GLN A 45 4.65 -8.82 -7.51
CA GLN A 45 3.96 -9.65 -8.51
C GLN A 45 2.68 -10.25 -7.96
N LEU A 46 2.65 -10.65 -6.70
CA LEU A 46 1.46 -11.18 -6.05
C LEU A 46 0.31 -10.17 -6.08
N ALA A 47 0.58 -8.89 -5.76
CA ALA A 47 -0.44 -7.86 -5.82
C ALA A 47 -1.08 -7.74 -7.21
N LEU A 48 -0.25 -7.71 -8.25
CA LEU A 48 -0.73 -7.64 -9.63
C LEU A 48 -1.56 -8.88 -10.02
N LEU A 49 -1.13 -10.08 -9.62
CA LEU A 49 -1.87 -11.32 -9.87
C LEU A 49 -3.25 -11.33 -9.18
N ILE A 50 -3.32 -10.85 -7.94
CA ILE A 50 -4.60 -10.73 -7.23
C ILE A 50 -5.54 -9.79 -8.00
N LEU A 51 -5.07 -8.59 -8.35
CA LEU A 51 -5.90 -7.62 -9.08
C LEU A 51 -6.28 -8.12 -10.49
N GLN A 52 -5.42 -8.88 -11.16
CA GLN A 52 -5.74 -9.51 -12.45
C GLN A 52 -6.91 -10.49 -12.33
N GLY A 53 -7.05 -11.17 -11.20
CA GLY A 53 -8.21 -12.02 -10.91
C GLY A 53 -9.55 -11.25 -10.91
N PHE A 54 -9.52 -9.94 -10.65
CA PHE A 54 -10.67 -9.04 -10.72
C PHE A 54 -10.81 -8.33 -12.07
N GLY A 55 -9.94 -8.60 -13.04
CA GLY A 55 -9.96 -7.93 -14.34
C GLY A 55 -9.24 -6.58 -14.35
N LEU A 56 -8.07 -6.52 -13.72
CA LEU A 56 -7.21 -5.34 -13.67
C LEU A 56 -7.02 -4.68 -15.03
N ILE A 57 -7.29 -3.38 -15.10
CA ILE A 57 -6.95 -2.52 -16.22
C ILE A 57 -5.67 -1.76 -15.87
N GLN A 58 -4.68 -1.87 -16.73
CA GLN A 58 -3.41 -1.14 -16.64
C GLN A 58 -3.33 -0.16 -17.81
N MET A 59 -3.27 1.15 -17.51
CA MET A 59 -3.21 2.18 -18.55
C MET A 59 -2.36 3.36 -18.11
N PRO A 60 -1.64 4.02 -19.04
CA PRO A 60 -0.91 5.22 -18.72
C PRO A 60 -1.90 6.40 -18.56
N ILE A 61 -1.81 7.08 -17.41
CA ILE A 61 -2.61 8.29 -17.12
C ILE A 61 -1.64 9.41 -16.81
N GLU A 62 -1.80 10.56 -17.47
CA GLU A 62 -0.90 11.72 -17.34
C GLU A 62 -1.12 12.52 -16.02
N ASP A 63 -1.64 11.88 -14.99
CA ASP A 63 -1.75 12.44 -13.66
C ASP A 63 -0.78 11.74 -12.72
N LYS A 64 0.27 12.46 -12.32
CA LYS A 64 1.29 11.93 -11.41
C LYS A 64 0.79 11.70 -9.96
N PHE A 65 -0.35 12.25 -9.59
CA PHE A 65 -0.95 12.11 -8.27
C PHE A 65 -1.96 10.96 -8.22
N TRP A 66 -2.51 10.58 -9.36
CA TRP A 66 -3.43 9.44 -9.44
C TRP A 66 -2.65 8.14 -9.67
N SER A 67 -2.73 7.19 -8.73
CA SER A 67 -1.98 5.94 -8.79
C SER A 67 -2.84 4.72 -9.15
N GLY A 68 -4.08 4.69 -8.74
CA GLY A 68 -5.03 3.62 -9.00
C GLY A 68 -6.40 3.95 -8.42
N ALA A 69 -7.38 3.11 -8.73
CA ALA A 69 -8.70 3.15 -8.12
C ALA A 69 -9.45 1.83 -8.38
N ILE A 70 -10.45 1.57 -7.55
CA ILE A 70 -11.42 0.50 -7.76
C ILE A 70 -12.70 1.10 -8.28
N PHE A 71 -13.09 0.68 -9.48
CA PHE A 71 -14.38 1.04 -10.06
C PHE A 71 -15.37 -0.10 -9.87
N VAL A 72 -16.60 0.25 -9.52
CA VAL A 72 -17.71 -0.70 -9.47
C VAL A 72 -18.72 -0.35 -10.54
N LYS A 73 -18.93 -1.26 -11.49
CA LYS A 73 -19.87 -1.05 -12.58
C LYS A 73 -20.73 -2.30 -12.79
N SER A 74 -22.05 -2.15 -12.69
CA SER A 74 -23.01 -3.26 -12.88
C SER A 74 -22.67 -4.50 -12.04
N GLY A 75 -22.29 -4.29 -10.78
CA GLY A 75 -21.91 -5.37 -9.85
C GLY A 75 -20.53 -5.99 -10.10
N LYS A 76 -19.75 -5.46 -11.04
CA LYS A 76 -18.38 -5.90 -11.30
C LYS A 76 -17.39 -4.92 -10.69
N ILE A 77 -16.41 -5.48 -10.01
CA ILE A 77 -15.25 -4.76 -9.46
C ILE A 77 -14.17 -4.72 -10.55
N ILE A 78 -13.68 -3.54 -10.86
CA ILE A 78 -12.66 -3.31 -11.90
C ILE A 78 -11.55 -2.46 -11.31
N PRO A 79 -10.44 -3.07 -10.87
CA PRO A 79 -9.26 -2.32 -10.45
C PRO A 79 -8.60 -1.66 -11.67
N VAL A 80 -8.12 -0.44 -11.48
CA VAL A 80 -7.37 0.31 -12.51
C VAL A 80 -6.07 0.81 -11.89
N LEU A 81 -4.94 0.63 -12.58
CA LEU A 81 -3.63 1.11 -12.16
C LEU A 81 -3.01 2.01 -13.23
N ASN A 82 -2.38 3.10 -12.77
CA ASN A 82 -1.64 4.03 -13.61
C ASN A 82 -0.24 3.50 -13.92
N THR A 83 -0.01 3.10 -15.17
CA THR A 83 1.30 2.59 -15.63
C THR A 83 2.29 3.70 -16.03
N ALA A 84 1.90 4.97 -16.05
CA ALA A 84 2.83 6.08 -16.24
C ALA A 84 3.71 6.34 -15.00
N LEU A 85 3.32 5.83 -13.83
CA LEU A 85 4.11 5.95 -12.60
C LEU A 85 5.28 4.96 -12.56
N PRO A 86 6.35 5.25 -11.78
CA PRO A 86 7.42 4.29 -11.52
C PRO A 86 6.89 2.96 -10.98
N ARG A 87 7.53 1.85 -11.34
CA ARG A 87 7.07 0.50 -10.93
C ARG A 87 6.86 0.32 -9.44
N ALA A 88 7.75 0.87 -8.62
CA ALA A 88 7.59 0.82 -7.17
C ALA A 88 6.28 1.46 -6.69
N ASN A 89 5.88 2.58 -7.32
CA ASN A 89 4.60 3.23 -7.02
C ASN A 89 3.41 2.40 -7.51
N GLN A 90 3.53 1.74 -8.67
CA GLN A 90 2.48 0.84 -9.17
C GLN A 90 2.27 -0.36 -8.22
N HIS A 91 3.35 -0.95 -7.69
CA HIS A 91 3.27 -2.05 -6.73
C HIS A 91 2.64 -1.61 -5.40
N PHE A 92 3.00 -0.41 -4.95
CA PHE A 92 2.41 0.17 -3.75
C PHE A 92 0.91 0.42 -3.96
N ALA A 93 0.53 1.04 -5.08
CA ALA A 93 -0.86 1.26 -5.44
C ALA A 93 -1.64 -0.06 -5.53
N ALA A 94 -1.05 -1.11 -6.11
CA ALA A 94 -1.72 -2.40 -6.20
C ALA A 94 -2.07 -2.99 -4.82
N TRP A 95 -1.16 -2.91 -3.83
CA TRP A 95 -1.46 -3.35 -2.46
C TRP A 95 -2.46 -2.42 -1.76
N HIS A 96 -2.40 -1.12 -2.03
CA HIS A 96 -3.36 -0.14 -1.53
C HIS A 96 -4.79 -0.47 -2.00
N GLU A 97 -4.97 -0.72 -3.29
CA GLU A 97 -6.28 -1.12 -3.84
C GLU A 97 -6.76 -2.49 -3.31
N ILE A 98 -5.84 -3.42 -3.05
CA ILE A 98 -6.19 -4.70 -2.42
C ILE A 98 -6.74 -4.51 -1.00
N TYR A 99 -6.21 -3.54 -0.24
CA TYR A 99 -6.77 -3.21 1.07
C TYR A 99 -8.25 -2.85 0.97
N HIS A 100 -8.61 -1.95 0.06
CA HIS A 100 -9.99 -1.56 -0.17
C HIS A 100 -10.88 -2.73 -0.63
N LEU A 101 -10.33 -3.68 -1.41
CA LEU A 101 -11.06 -4.88 -1.82
C LEU A 101 -11.36 -5.86 -0.68
N ILE A 102 -10.47 -5.94 0.30
CA ILE A 102 -10.57 -6.95 1.38
C ILE A 102 -11.23 -6.37 2.63
N PHE A 103 -10.90 -5.14 2.98
CA PHE A 103 -11.27 -4.52 4.26
C PHE A 103 -12.15 -3.27 4.10
N GLY A 104 -12.12 -2.64 2.91
CA GLY A 104 -12.91 -1.45 2.63
C GLY A 104 -14.39 -1.78 2.46
N GLU A 105 -15.26 -0.84 2.81
CA GLU A 105 -16.65 -0.87 2.40
C GLU A 105 -16.75 -0.52 0.91
N VAL A 106 -16.64 -1.51 0.03
CA VAL A 106 -16.87 -1.33 -1.40
C VAL A 106 -18.36 -1.07 -1.60
N SER A 107 -18.76 0.18 -1.45
CA SER A 107 -20.14 0.61 -1.65
C SER A 107 -20.43 0.73 -3.14
N PHE A 108 -21.43 0.00 -3.62
CA PHE A 108 -21.83 -0.04 -5.03
C PHE A 108 -22.39 1.27 -5.58
N ASP A 109 -22.60 2.29 -4.73
CA ASP A 109 -23.32 3.53 -5.08
C ASP A 109 -22.47 4.81 -5.08
N HIS A 110 -21.14 4.74 -4.90
CA HIS A 110 -20.36 5.97 -4.71
C HIS A 110 -19.35 6.23 -5.82
N PHE A 111 -19.74 7.08 -6.75
CA PHE A 111 -18.88 7.97 -7.56
C PHE A 111 -18.31 9.14 -6.74
N ILE A 112 -18.34 9.07 -5.41
CA ILE A 112 -17.85 10.13 -4.54
C ILE A 112 -16.59 9.60 -3.88
N GLU A 113 -15.47 10.20 -4.22
CA GLU A 113 -14.27 10.23 -3.41
C GLU A 113 -14.70 10.59 -1.96
N ARG A 114 -15.00 9.59 -1.16
CA ARG A 114 -14.97 9.78 0.28
C ARG A 114 -13.51 9.82 0.61
N ASP A 115 -13.03 11.03 0.84
CA ASP A 115 -11.75 11.33 1.46
C ASP A 115 -11.80 10.80 2.92
N ASN A 116 -11.94 9.49 3.07
CA ASN A 116 -11.86 8.82 4.35
C ASN A 116 -10.39 8.70 4.71
N THR A 117 -9.88 9.78 5.27
CA THR A 117 -8.45 9.91 5.61
C THR A 117 -7.94 8.78 6.52
N MET A 118 -8.82 8.11 7.28
CA MET A 118 -8.42 6.96 8.13
C MET A 118 -8.23 5.71 7.27
N GLU A 119 -9.22 5.34 6.48
CA GLU A 119 -9.15 4.17 5.58
C GLU A 119 -8.00 4.29 4.58
N GLU A 120 -7.76 5.48 4.03
CA GLU A 120 -6.61 5.74 3.16
C GLU A 120 -5.27 5.54 3.88
N ARG A 121 -5.17 5.95 5.15
CA ARG A 121 -3.96 5.71 5.96
C ARG A 121 -3.76 4.24 6.29
N GLU A 122 -4.84 3.52 6.55
CA GLU A 122 -4.84 2.08 6.77
C GLU A 122 -4.39 1.35 5.50
N ALA A 123 -4.94 1.72 4.34
CA ALA A 123 -4.55 1.17 3.03
C ALA A 123 -3.08 1.42 2.71
N GLU A 124 -2.58 2.63 2.99
CA GLU A 124 -1.16 2.95 2.82
C GLU A 124 -0.26 2.19 3.79
N CYS A 125 -0.67 2.03 5.05
CA CYS A 125 0.07 1.25 6.06
C CYS A 125 0.11 -0.23 5.66
N PHE A 126 -1.01 -0.78 5.20
CA PHE A 126 -1.11 -2.14 4.70
C PHE A 126 -0.21 -2.36 3.49
N ALA A 127 -0.26 -1.46 2.50
CA ALA A 127 0.57 -1.56 1.30
C ALA A 127 2.07 -1.55 1.63
N ALA A 128 2.50 -0.66 2.54
CA ALA A 128 3.87 -0.65 3.02
C ALA A 128 4.26 -1.96 3.71
N SER A 129 3.43 -2.44 4.63
CA SER A 129 3.67 -3.68 5.40
C SER A 129 3.74 -4.92 4.49
N MET A 130 2.90 -4.98 3.46
CA MET A 130 2.92 -6.08 2.49
C MET A 130 4.18 -6.06 1.62
N LEU A 131 4.62 -4.89 1.14
CA LEU A 131 5.83 -4.79 0.34
C LEU A 131 7.10 -5.04 1.16
N LEU A 132 7.15 -4.50 2.38
CA LEU A 132 8.33 -4.54 3.25
C LEU A 132 8.37 -5.78 4.16
N ALA A 133 7.59 -6.81 3.86
CA ALA A 133 7.62 -8.05 4.64
C ALA A 133 9.03 -8.63 4.73
N GLY A 134 9.56 -8.74 5.95
CA GLY A 134 10.93 -9.20 6.22
C GLY A 134 12.00 -8.10 6.17
N VAL A 135 11.63 -6.83 6.11
CA VAL A 135 12.56 -5.70 6.09
C VAL A 135 13.46 -5.67 7.33
N ASP A 136 12.94 -6.00 8.50
CA ASP A 136 13.71 -6.02 9.75
C ASP A 136 14.92 -6.96 9.64
N ARG A 137 14.69 -8.16 9.13
CA ARG A 137 15.79 -9.12 8.89
C ARG A 137 16.78 -8.60 7.87
N TYR A 138 16.29 -8.02 6.78
CA TYR A 138 17.14 -7.41 5.76
C TYR A 138 18.01 -6.31 6.34
N PHE A 139 17.46 -5.44 7.19
CA PHE A 139 18.23 -4.38 7.86
C PHE A 139 19.33 -4.90 8.78
N ILE A 140 19.09 -6.00 9.50
CA ILE A 140 20.08 -6.61 10.39
C ILE A 140 21.26 -7.18 9.58
N GLU A 141 20.99 -7.72 8.39
CA GLU A 141 21.99 -8.33 7.52
C GLU A 141 22.79 -7.29 6.71
N LEU A 142 22.36 -6.01 6.68
CA LEU A 142 23.08 -4.97 5.97
C LEU A 142 24.38 -4.58 6.70
N PRO A 143 25.47 -4.32 5.96
CA PRO A 143 26.70 -3.81 6.53
C PRO A 143 26.47 -2.44 7.17
N GLU A 144 27.43 -2.02 8.01
CA GLU A 144 27.42 -0.65 8.53
C GLU A 144 27.51 0.35 7.38
N MET A 145 26.48 1.16 7.28
CA MET A 145 26.38 2.25 6.32
C MET A 145 25.46 3.33 6.87
N ASP A 146 25.50 4.50 6.23
CA ASP A 146 24.64 5.61 6.60
C ASP A 146 23.14 5.28 6.37
N PHE A 147 22.28 6.00 7.10
CA PHE A 147 20.85 5.79 7.07
C PHE A 147 20.23 5.98 5.68
N VAL A 148 20.70 6.99 4.93
CA VAL A 148 20.15 7.29 3.60
C VAL A 148 20.46 6.16 2.62
N SER A 149 21.69 5.65 2.64
CA SER A 149 22.07 4.49 1.83
C SER A 149 21.24 3.25 2.15
N LYS A 150 20.95 3.00 3.44
CA LYS A 150 20.05 1.91 3.84
C LYS A 150 18.66 2.06 3.26
N ILE A 151 18.08 3.27 3.27
CA ILE A 151 16.76 3.54 2.66
C ILE A 151 16.77 3.19 1.17
N PHE A 152 17.76 3.68 0.41
CA PHE A 152 17.83 3.40 -1.03
C PHE A 152 17.99 1.91 -1.34
N LEU A 153 18.77 1.19 -0.53
CA LEU A 153 18.90 -0.26 -0.66
C LEU A 153 17.57 -0.97 -0.39
N CYS A 154 16.83 -0.56 0.63
CA CYS A 154 15.50 -1.10 0.89
C CYS A 154 14.52 -0.82 -0.25
N MET A 155 14.47 0.41 -0.76
CA MET A 155 13.64 0.76 -1.90
C MET A 155 13.92 -0.17 -3.10
N SER A 156 15.19 -0.43 -3.37
CA SER A 156 15.62 -1.28 -4.47
C SER A 156 15.28 -2.76 -4.22
N ALA A 157 15.63 -3.29 -3.05
CA ALA A 157 15.45 -4.70 -2.71
C ALA A 157 13.98 -5.10 -2.66
N PHE A 158 13.13 -4.25 -2.08
CA PHE A 158 11.70 -4.50 -1.91
C PHE A 158 10.83 -3.93 -3.02
N GLN A 159 11.43 -3.23 -3.99
CA GLN A 159 10.71 -2.51 -5.05
C GLN A 159 9.59 -1.61 -4.48
N ALA A 160 9.87 -0.97 -3.36
CA ALA A 160 8.96 -0.13 -2.61
C ALA A 160 9.28 1.35 -2.82
N PRO A 161 8.27 2.25 -2.89
CA PRO A 161 8.51 3.67 -2.99
C PRO A 161 9.04 4.24 -1.67
N TYR A 162 9.72 5.38 -1.75
CA TYR A 162 10.29 6.08 -0.59
C TYR A 162 9.31 6.25 0.57
N LYS A 163 8.05 6.63 0.27
CA LYS A 163 7.02 6.82 1.29
C LYS A 163 6.70 5.53 2.07
N ALA A 164 6.85 4.36 1.47
CA ALA A 164 6.62 3.09 2.16
C ALA A 164 7.76 2.75 3.11
N VAL A 165 9.01 3.04 2.73
CA VAL A 165 10.20 2.73 3.53
C VAL A 165 10.34 3.63 4.76
N LEU A 166 9.75 4.84 4.72
CA LEU A 166 9.78 5.79 5.83
C LEU A 166 8.64 5.63 6.85
N ARG A 167 7.68 4.75 6.62
CA ARG A 167 6.59 4.45 7.55
C ARG A 167 6.98 3.39 8.56
#